data_3704b0fa89a713b43db0566361019eaf
#
_entry.id   3704b0fa89a713b43db0566361019eaf
#
_cell.length_a   1.000
_cell.length_b   1.000
_cell.length_c   1.000
_cell.angle_alpha   90.00
_cell.angle_beta   90.00
_cell.angle_gamma   90.00
#
_symmetry.space_group_name_H-M   'P 1'
#
loop_
_entity.id
_entity.type
_entity.pdbx_description
1 polymer ?
#
loop_
_entity_poly.entity_id
_entity_poly.type
_entity_poly.pdbx_seq_one_letter_code
_entity_poly.pdbx_strand_id
1 'polypeptide(L)' 'MDEKERYDRTGRDEAEEAYGDYMDAVETAADALVAMRDRYAGTLDDRAAEQYEAAFNRAVKKRWPPLGLVIEGR' A
#
# COMPACT_ATOMS: atom_id res chain seq x y z
N MET A 1 13.22 39.20 -1.87
CA MET A 1 12.76 37.93 -2.31
C MET A 1 11.28 37.77 -2.11
N ASP A 2 10.65 37.19 -3.07
CA ASP A 2 9.23 37.05 -3.10
C ASP A 2 8.77 35.92 -2.18
N GLU A 3 7.77 36.17 -1.35
CA GLU A 3 7.19 35.18 -0.47
C GLU A 3 6.67 33.96 -1.22
N LYS A 4 6.14 34.18 -2.41
CA LYS A 4 5.61 33.13 -3.28
C LYS A 4 6.70 32.16 -3.70
N GLU A 5 7.87 32.66 -4.07
CA GLU A 5 9.00 31.84 -4.46
C GLU A 5 9.49 30.99 -3.30
N ARG A 6 9.52 31.58 -2.11
CA ARG A 6 9.89 30.88 -0.89
C ARG A 6 8.91 29.78 -0.54
N TYR A 7 7.63 30.05 -0.70
CA TYR A 7 6.56 29.10 -0.48
C TYR A 7 6.64 27.91 -1.44
N ASP A 8 6.85 28.18 -2.71
CA ASP A 8 6.95 27.12 -3.72
C ASP A 8 8.11 26.17 -3.42
N ARG A 9 9.24 26.71 -2.98
CA ARG A 9 10.40 25.91 -2.63
C ARG A 9 10.13 25.02 -1.40
N THR A 10 9.52 25.56 -0.38
CA THR A 10 9.14 24.82 0.82
C THR A 10 8.12 23.74 0.47
N GLY A 11 7.15 24.07 -0.37
CA GLY A 11 6.13 23.13 -0.78
C GLY A 11 6.69 21.94 -1.55
N ARG A 12 7.74 22.16 -2.34
CA ARG A 12 8.39 21.06 -3.07
C ARG A 12 9.07 20.09 -2.12
N ASP A 13 9.81 20.60 -1.14
CA ASP A 13 10.49 19.76 -0.16
C ASP A 13 9.49 18.96 0.68
N GLU A 14 8.40 19.61 1.09
CA GLU A 14 7.34 18.94 1.84
C GLU A 14 6.67 17.85 1.00
N ALA A 15 6.47 18.09 -0.29
CA ALA A 15 5.88 17.11 -1.18
C ALA A 15 6.76 15.86 -1.32
N GLU A 16 8.07 16.03 -1.42
CA GLU A 16 9.01 14.91 -1.48
C GLU A 16 9.00 14.10 -0.21
N GLU A 17 9.01 14.75 0.95
CA GLU A 17 8.91 14.08 2.25
C GLU A 17 7.59 13.34 2.39
N ALA A 18 6.49 14.00 2.02
CA ALA A 18 5.16 13.40 2.10
C ALA A 18 5.05 12.17 1.20
N TYR A 19 5.66 12.21 0.02
CA TYR A 19 5.68 11.06 -0.88
C TYR A 19 6.45 9.89 -0.29
N GLY A 20 7.63 10.16 0.29
CA GLY A 20 8.43 9.14 0.95
C GLY A 20 7.70 8.51 2.13
N ASP A 21 7.06 9.32 2.96
CA ASP A 21 6.27 8.85 4.10
C ASP A 21 5.08 8.02 3.62
N TYR A 22 4.45 8.43 2.52
CA TYR A 22 3.34 7.70 1.92
C TYR A 22 3.78 6.32 1.45
N MET A 23 4.92 6.25 0.76
CA MET A 23 5.45 4.97 0.27
C MET A 23 5.81 4.03 1.42
N ASP A 24 6.42 4.56 2.48
CA ASP A 24 6.72 3.79 3.67
C ASP A 24 5.44 3.25 4.33
N ALA A 25 4.42 4.08 4.41
CA ALA A 25 3.13 3.68 4.97
C ALA A 25 2.48 2.59 4.11
N VAL A 26 2.55 2.70 2.79
CA VAL A 26 2.02 1.70 1.87
C VAL A 26 2.75 0.37 2.05
N GLU A 27 4.07 0.40 2.12
CA GLU A 27 4.87 -0.82 2.32
C GLU A 27 4.58 -1.48 3.66
N THR A 28 4.51 -0.70 4.72
CA THR A 28 4.18 -1.20 6.06
C THR A 28 2.78 -1.81 6.08
N ALA A 29 1.82 -1.12 5.48
CA ALA A 29 0.46 -1.65 5.38
C ALA A 29 0.40 -2.91 4.53
N ALA A 30 1.17 -2.96 3.43
CA ALA A 30 1.25 -4.14 2.58
C ALA A 30 1.80 -5.33 3.35
N ASP A 31 2.87 -5.14 4.11
CA ASP A 31 3.45 -6.21 4.93
C ASP A 31 2.44 -6.76 5.93
N ALA A 32 1.70 -5.88 6.60
CA ALA A 32 0.68 -6.29 7.57
C ALA A 32 -0.46 -7.05 6.89
N LEU A 33 -0.93 -6.55 5.75
CA LEU A 33 -2.03 -7.18 5.02
C LEU A 33 -1.62 -8.53 4.44
N VAL A 34 -0.42 -8.63 3.89
CA VAL A 34 0.10 -9.90 3.36
C VAL A 34 0.24 -10.92 4.48
N ALA A 35 0.75 -10.51 5.64
CA ALA A 35 0.86 -11.39 6.79
C ALA A 35 -0.49 -11.90 7.25
N MET A 36 -1.50 -11.03 7.29
CA MET A 36 -2.88 -11.43 7.63
C MET A 36 -3.46 -12.39 6.61
N ARG A 37 -3.30 -12.06 5.32
CA ARG A 37 -3.77 -12.90 4.22
C ARG A 37 -3.18 -14.29 4.29
N ASP A 38 -1.85 -14.37 4.39
CA ASP A 38 -1.14 -15.64 4.36
C ASP A 38 -1.43 -16.46 5.62
N ARG A 39 -1.56 -15.80 6.75
CA ARG A 39 -1.88 -16.45 8.01
C ARG A 39 -3.25 -17.11 7.95
N TYR A 40 -4.25 -16.41 7.43
CA TYR A 40 -5.59 -16.96 7.30
C TYR A 40 -5.64 -18.03 6.22
N ALA A 41 -5.01 -17.76 5.07
CA ALA A 41 -4.96 -18.72 3.96
C ALA A 41 -4.32 -20.04 4.39
N GLY A 42 -3.34 -19.99 5.29
CA GLY A 42 -2.69 -21.17 5.81
C GLY A 42 -3.61 -22.10 6.63
N THR A 43 -4.78 -21.62 7.03
CA THR A 43 -5.78 -22.45 7.73
C THR A 43 -6.76 -23.14 6.78
N LEU A 44 -6.67 -22.83 5.48
CA LEU A 44 -7.58 -23.34 4.45
C LEU A 44 -6.86 -24.38 3.59
N ASP A 45 -7.65 -25.19 2.87
CA ASP A 45 -7.07 -26.06 1.87
C ASP A 45 -6.55 -25.22 0.68
N ASP A 46 -5.73 -25.80 -0.19
CA ASP A 46 -5.05 -25.08 -1.25
C ASP A 46 -6.01 -24.33 -2.17
N ARG A 47 -7.12 -24.94 -2.52
CA ARG A 47 -8.09 -24.31 -3.41
C ARG A 47 -8.80 -23.15 -2.74
N ALA A 48 -9.23 -23.33 -1.50
CA ALA A 48 -9.87 -22.28 -0.74
C ALA A 48 -8.88 -21.15 -0.45
N ALA A 49 -7.63 -21.48 -0.16
CA ALA A 49 -6.57 -20.51 0.05
C ALA A 49 -6.36 -19.62 -1.18
N GLU A 50 -6.29 -20.22 -2.38
CA GLU A 50 -6.17 -19.45 -3.62
C GLU A 50 -7.34 -18.49 -3.81
N GLN A 51 -8.54 -18.97 -3.59
CA GLN A 51 -9.74 -18.15 -3.75
C GLN A 51 -9.75 -17.01 -2.74
N TYR A 52 -9.35 -17.28 -1.51
CA TYR A 52 -9.28 -16.28 -0.46
C TYR A 52 -8.25 -15.21 -0.79
N GLU A 53 -7.06 -15.62 -1.20
CA GLU A 53 -5.99 -14.69 -1.57
C GLU A 53 -6.40 -13.79 -2.72
N ALA A 54 -7.01 -14.37 -3.75
CA ALA A 54 -7.49 -13.61 -4.90
C ALA A 54 -8.58 -12.61 -4.51
N ALA A 55 -9.52 -13.02 -3.68
CA ALA A 55 -10.58 -12.14 -3.20
C ALA A 55 -10.02 -11.03 -2.32
N PHE A 56 -9.07 -11.36 -1.46
CA PHE A 56 -8.41 -10.40 -0.58
C PHE A 56 -7.67 -9.33 -1.40
N ASN A 57 -6.87 -9.76 -2.35
CA ASN A 57 -6.11 -8.86 -3.21
C ASN A 57 -7.05 -7.94 -4.01
N ARG A 58 -8.13 -8.50 -4.53
CA ARG A 58 -9.13 -7.73 -5.29
C ARG A 58 -9.81 -6.68 -4.42
N ALA A 59 -10.17 -7.04 -3.20
CA ALA A 59 -10.82 -6.11 -2.28
C ALA A 59 -9.90 -4.95 -1.91
N VAL A 60 -8.63 -5.24 -1.64
CA VAL A 60 -7.65 -4.19 -1.33
C VAL A 60 -7.42 -3.30 -2.53
N LYS A 61 -7.27 -3.88 -3.72
CA LYS A 61 -7.06 -3.12 -4.94
C LYS A 61 -8.23 -2.19 -5.26
N LYS A 62 -9.44 -2.65 -4.98
CA LYS A 62 -10.64 -1.84 -5.18
C LYS A 62 -10.66 -0.63 -4.26
N ARG A 63 -10.24 -0.81 -3.01
CA ARG A 63 -10.26 0.24 -2.00
C ARG A 63 -9.06 1.15 -2.04
N TRP A 64 -7.88 0.56 -2.24
CA TRP A 64 -6.60 1.26 -2.33
C TRP A 64 -5.80 0.69 -3.50
N PRO A 65 -5.99 1.20 -4.72
CA PRO A 65 -5.30 0.66 -5.89
C PRO A 65 -3.77 0.56 -5.75
N PRO A 66 -3.06 1.57 -5.22
CA PRO A 66 -1.61 1.45 -5.06
C PRO A 66 -1.20 0.31 -4.12
N LEU A 67 -1.93 0.16 -3.02
CA LEU A 67 -1.67 -0.89 -2.04
C LEU A 67 -1.98 -2.26 -2.63
N GLY A 68 -3.08 -2.37 -3.37
CA GLY A 68 -3.46 -3.60 -4.04
C GLY A 68 -2.42 -4.08 -5.03
N LEU A 69 -1.82 -3.15 -5.79
CA LEU A 69 -0.75 -3.49 -6.73
C LEU A 69 0.48 -4.04 -6.02
N VAL A 70 0.82 -3.49 -4.86
CA VAL A 70 1.96 -3.97 -4.08
C VAL A 70 1.72 -5.37 -3.55
N ILE A 71 0.55 -5.63 -2.97
CA ILE A 71 0.27 -6.95 -2.38
C ILE A 71 0.07 -8.04 -3.44
N GLU A 72 -0.38 -7.68 -4.64
CA GLU A 72 -0.49 -8.64 -5.75
C GLU A 72 0.88 -9.22 -6.15
N GLY A 73 1.95 -8.44 -5.98
CA GLY A 73 3.30 -8.88 -6.29
C GLY A 73 3.93 -9.74 -5.20
N ARG A 74 3.23 -9.94 -4.12
CA ARG A 74 3.66 -10.74 -2.98
C ARG A 74 2.71 -11.91 -2.82
#